data_1fad8c41a66f527da44cee975bf627fa
#
_entry.id   1fad8c41a66f527da44cee975bf627fa
#
_cell.length_a   1.000
_cell.length_b   1.000
_cell.length_c   1.000
_cell.angle_alpha   90.00
_cell.angle_beta   90.00
_cell.angle_gamma   90.00
#
_symmetry.space_group_name_H-M   'P 1'
#
loop_
_entity.id
_entity.type
_entity.pdbx_description
1 polymer ?
#
loop_
_entity_poly.entity_id
_entity_poly.type
_entity_poly.pdbx_seq_one_letter_code
_entity_poly.pdbx_strand_id
1 'polypeptide(L)'
;MKKTAINLTDGPILRSIIAFAIPIIISNIFQQLYNTADIMIVGRFLGQDSLAAVGATAAIFELIVGFSLGVGNGMGVIIARYYGANNHRLLKRAVGATLVIGAFLSLLVAIIGSFGMYPLLQFLGTPESIIDQSYEYISIVVIGIAVTFAYNLCAGLLRAVGDSQAALYFLIFSAVVNVFLDILLITTFNMGVAAAAIATIIAQGLSAVLCFIYIKKRANFLIPAKSDFVRDDELYMDLLSQGLAMGLMSSIVSIGSVMLQSSINALGPVIISAQTSARRIFAFSTLPFAAIAAAMTTFTSQNFGANKPHRIAKGIRQGSLVAFGWAILVCIFLFFASPALNELISGSSDPVLLENAALYNRIGSAFYIPLALLLILRNSLQGLGQKVTPLVSSFIELVGKVLFVIFIIPHTGYLGVIFSEPIIWCLMAIYLSYAFLRHPLIKEVRHEIF
;
A
#
# COMPACT_ATOMS: atom_id res chain seq x y z
N MET A 1 -3.21 10.45 30.68
CA MET A 1 -3.55 9.60 29.52
C MET A 1 -2.26 9.15 28.87
N LYS A 2 -2.08 7.84 28.62
CA LYS A 2 -0.86 7.28 28.03
C LYS A 2 -0.61 7.90 26.65
N LYS A 3 0.64 8.29 26.37
CA LYS A 3 1.07 8.68 25.01
C LYS A 3 0.93 7.45 24.12
N THR A 4 0.09 7.50 23.10
CA THR A 4 -0.08 6.42 22.13
C THR A 4 1.10 6.36 21.13
N ALA A 5 1.75 7.51 20.93
CA ALA A 5 2.92 7.62 20.07
C ALA A 5 4.14 6.88 20.64
N ILE A 6 4.72 6.01 19.83
CA ILE A 6 5.92 5.23 20.15
C ILE A 6 7.14 6.06 19.79
N ASN A 7 8.08 6.18 20.74
CA ASN A 7 9.36 6.82 20.45
C ASN A 7 10.25 5.84 19.66
N LEU A 8 10.47 6.14 18.38
CA LEU A 8 11.30 5.33 17.51
C LEU A 8 12.77 5.72 17.54
N THR A 9 13.10 6.90 18.11
CA THR A 9 14.47 7.40 18.18
C THR A 9 15.22 6.94 19.43
N ASP A 10 14.52 6.43 20.45
CA ASP A 10 15.12 6.00 21.73
C ASP A 10 14.57 4.64 22.19
N GLY A 11 15.18 4.06 23.21
CA GLY A 11 14.76 2.77 23.79
C GLY A 11 15.11 1.54 22.96
N PRO A 12 14.53 0.35 23.31
CA PRO A 12 14.80 -0.91 22.63
C PRO A 12 14.28 -0.92 21.19
N ILE A 13 15.18 -1.09 20.23
CA ILE A 13 14.88 -0.98 18.79
C ILE A 13 13.81 -1.96 18.35
N LEU A 14 14.02 -3.25 18.60
CA LEU A 14 13.11 -4.31 18.17
C LEU A 14 11.71 -4.13 18.72
N ARG A 15 11.61 -3.81 20.02
CA ARG A 15 10.32 -3.56 20.66
C ARG A 15 9.60 -2.37 20.04
N SER A 16 10.32 -1.31 19.70
CA SER A 16 9.73 -0.12 19.07
C SER A 16 9.22 -0.43 17.65
N ILE A 17 10.00 -1.17 16.85
CA ILE A 17 9.60 -1.57 15.50
C ILE A 17 8.37 -2.48 15.55
N ILE A 18 8.36 -3.52 16.38
CA ILE A 18 7.24 -4.45 16.49
C ILE A 18 5.98 -3.74 17.02
N ALA A 19 6.12 -2.95 18.09
CA ALA A 19 5.00 -2.22 18.65
C ALA A 19 4.38 -1.23 17.66
N PHE A 20 5.19 -0.64 16.77
CA PHE A 20 4.70 0.24 15.71
C PHE A 20 4.11 -0.56 14.53
N ALA A 21 4.66 -1.73 14.20
CA ALA A 21 4.19 -2.57 13.09
C ALA A 21 2.86 -3.29 13.40
N ILE A 22 2.62 -3.73 14.64
CA ILE A 22 1.39 -4.45 15.01
C ILE A 22 0.11 -3.68 14.64
N PRO A 23 -0.07 -2.40 14.98
CA PRO A 23 -1.25 -1.65 14.54
C PRO A 23 -1.36 -1.55 13.02
N ILE A 24 -0.24 -1.54 12.29
CA ILE A 24 -0.23 -1.53 10.82
C ILE A 24 -0.70 -2.88 10.27
N ILE A 25 -0.26 -4.02 10.86
CA ILE A 25 -0.76 -5.35 10.49
C ILE A 25 -2.27 -5.41 10.66
N ILE A 26 -2.77 -4.98 11.82
CA ILE A 26 -4.20 -4.95 12.11
C ILE A 26 -4.93 -4.03 11.13
N SER A 27 -4.37 -2.86 10.81
CA SER A 27 -4.92 -1.94 9.81
C SER A 27 -5.04 -2.60 8.44
N ASN A 28 -4.02 -3.32 8.00
CA ASN A 28 -4.03 -4.02 6.72
C ASN A 28 -5.08 -5.14 6.68
N ILE A 29 -5.26 -5.88 7.78
CA ILE A 29 -6.32 -6.89 7.91
C ILE A 29 -7.70 -6.23 7.81
N PHE A 30 -7.94 -5.16 8.56
CA PHE A 30 -9.20 -4.42 8.50
C PHE A 30 -9.47 -3.83 7.10
N GLN A 31 -8.44 -3.36 6.42
CA GLN A 31 -8.55 -2.88 5.04
C GLN A 31 -9.01 -3.99 4.09
N GLN A 32 -8.47 -5.21 4.23
CA GLN A 32 -8.88 -6.35 3.41
C GLN A 32 -10.31 -6.80 3.73
N LEU A 33 -10.68 -6.82 5.00
CA LEU A 33 -12.05 -7.17 5.44
C LEU A 33 -13.06 -6.14 4.93
N TYR A 34 -12.74 -4.86 5.05
CA TYR A 34 -13.55 -3.76 4.55
C TYR A 34 -13.76 -3.86 3.03
N ASN A 35 -12.70 -4.01 2.22
CA ASN A 35 -12.82 -4.15 0.78
C ASN A 35 -13.67 -5.38 0.38
N THR A 36 -13.53 -6.47 1.14
CA THR A 36 -14.33 -7.68 0.90
C THR A 36 -15.81 -7.46 1.24
N ALA A 37 -16.10 -6.78 2.36
CA ALA A 37 -17.47 -6.47 2.77
C ALA A 37 -18.17 -5.58 1.75
N ASP A 38 -17.49 -4.55 1.24
CA ASP A 38 -17.97 -3.63 0.22
C ASP A 38 -18.41 -4.38 -1.06
N ILE A 39 -17.54 -5.24 -1.58
CA ILE A 39 -17.82 -6.08 -2.74
C ILE A 39 -19.01 -7.03 -2.48
N MET A 40 -19.07 -7.64 -1.28
CA MET A 40 -20.16 -8.55 -0.91
C MET A 40 -21.52 -7.81 -0.81
N ILE A 41 -21.53 -6.60 -0.27
CA ILE A 41 -22.74 -5.78 -0.15
C ILE A 41 -23.25 -5.41 -1.54
N VAL A 42 -22.37 -4.90 -2.42
CA VAL A 42 -22.73 -4.58 -3.82
C VAL A 42 -23.29 -5.81 -4.53
N GLY A 43 -22.58 -6.95 -4.48
CA GLY A 43 -23.01 -8.17 -5.15
C GLY A 43 -24.34 -8.72 -4.63
N ARG A 44 -24.57 -8.65 -3.32
CA ARG A 44 -25.80 -9.20 -2.69
C ARG A 44 -27.04 -8.33 -2.91
N PHE A 45 -26.89 -7.01 -2.87
CA PHE A 45 -28.03 -6.08 -2.90
C PHE A 45 -28.29 -5.46 -4.27
N LEU A 46 -27.25 -5.29 -5.11
CA LEU A 46 -27.37 -4.67 -6.43
C LEU A 46 -27.28 -5.68 -7.59
N GLY A 47 -26.83 -6.90 -7.31
CA GLY A 47 -26.76 -7.98 -8.30
C GLY A 47 -25.44 -8.03 -9.09
N GLN A 48 -25.42 -8.96 -10.08
CA GLN A 48 -24.17 -9.30 -10.78
C GLN A 48 -23.67 -8.19 -11.71
N ASP A 49 -24.55 -7.45 -12.38
CA ASP A 49 -24.15 -6.37 -13.30
C ASP A 49 -23.46 -5.23 -12.55
N SER A 50 -24.00 -4.85 -11.40
CA SER A 50 -23.38 -3.83 -10.54
C SER A 50 -22.05 -4.30 -9.96
N LEU A 51 -21.95 -5.57 -9.58
CA LEU A 51 -20.69 -6.18 -9.14
C LEU A 51 -19.66 -6.19 -10.27
N ALA A 52 -20.07 -6.52 -11.49
CA ALA A 52 -19.21 -6.48 -12.66
C ALA A 52 -18.76 -5.06 -13.00
N ALA A 53 -19.66 -4.06 -12.83
CA ALA A 53 -19.35 -2.65 -13.06
C ALA A 53 -18.27 -2.14 -12.08
N VAL A 54 -18.40 -2.44 -10.79
CA VAL A 54 -17.37 -2.10 -9.78
C VAL A 54 -16.08 -2.86 -10.07
N GLY A 55 -16.17 -4.14 -10.42
CA GLY A 55 -15.02 -4.97 -10.80
C GLY A 55 -14.23 -4.42 -11.99
N ALA A 56 -14.95 -3.93 -13.03
CA ALA A 56 -14.32 -3.33 -14.22
C ALA A 56 -13.50 -2.07 -13.89
N THR A 57 -13.84 -1.36 -12.80
CA THR A 57 -13.12 -0.16 -12.37
C THR A 57 -11.98 -0.45 -11.38
N ALA A 58 -11.85 -1.68 -10.90
CA ALA A 58 -10.91 -2.02 -9.80
C ALA A 58 -9.46 -1.61 -10.10
N ALA A 59 -8.98 -1.83 -11.32
CA ALA A 59 -7.63 -1.45 -11.71
C ALA A 59 -7.42 0.07 -11.70
N ILE A 60 -8.41 0.83 -12.16
CA ILE A 60 -8.38 2.30 -12.15
C ILE A 60 -8.44 2.81 -10.72
N PHE A 61 -9.31 2.23 -9.90
CA PHE A 61 -9.43 2.54 -8.48
C PHE A 61 -8.10 2.33 -7.74
N GLU A 62 -7.48 1.16 -7.90
CA GLU A 62 -6.18 0.85 -7.29
C GLU A 62 -5.09 1.81 -7.74
N LEU A 63 -5.08 2.20 -9.02
CA LEU A 63 -4.10 3.13 -9.55
C LEU A 63 -4.27 4.52 -8.92
N ILE A 64 -5.47 5.05 -8.83
CA ILE A 64 -5.76 6.40 -8.31
C ILE A 64 -5.55 6.45 -6.79
N VAL A 65 -6.14 5.49 -6.06
CA VAL A 65 -6.05 5.42 -4.60
C VAL A 65 -4.63 5.04 -4.17
N GLY A 66 -4.00 4.07 -4.86
CA GLY A 66 -2.62 3.67 -4.63
C GLY A 66 -1.63 4.81 -4.88
N PHE A 67 -1.82 5.58 -5.95
CA PHE A 67 -1.04 6.79 -6.20
C PHE A 67 -1.19 7.81 -5.06
N SER A 68 -2.42 8.11 -4.64
CA SER A 68 -2.69 9.05 -3.54
C SER A 68 -2.07 8.61 -2.23
N LEU A 69 -2.16 7.32 -1.90
CA LEU A 69 -1.55 6.73 -0.72
C LEU A 69 -0.02 6.81 -0.80
N GLY A 70 0.55 6.50 -1.96
CA GLY A 70 1.99 6.59 -2.20
C GLY A 70 2.52 8.01 -2.04
N VAL A 71 1.83 9.01 -2.62
CA VAL A 71 2.17 10.42 -2.46
C VAL A 71 2.14 10.83 -0.99
N GLY A 72 1.06 10.50 -0.27
CA GLY A 72 0.94 10.82 1.15
C GLY A 72 2.03 10.18 2.01
N ASN A 73 2.35 8.91 1.76
CA ASN A 73 3.44 8.21 2.46
C ASN A 73 4.81 8.82 2.14
N GLY A 74 5.06 9.21 0.89
CA GLY A 74 6.30 9.86 0.48
C GLY A 74 6.53 11.20 1.19
N MET A 75 5.52 12.05 1.26
CA MET A 75 5.58 13.29 2.03
C MET A 75 5.74 13.02 3.53
N GLY A 76 5.12 11.95 4.03
CA GLY A 76 5.27 11.47 5.41
C GLY A 76 6.71 11.14 5.80
N VAL A 77 7.54 10.70 4.86
CA VAL A 77 8.98 10.46 5.09
C VAL A 77 9.70 11.75 5.50
N ILE A 78 9.45 12.85 4.78
CA ILE A 78 10.08 14.15 5.08
C ILE A 78 9.60 14.69 6.43
N ILE A 79 8.30 14.53 6.72
CA ILE A 79 7.71 14.91 8.00
C ILE A 79 8.32 14.12 9.15
N ALA A 80 8.46 12.79 8.99
CA ALA A 80 9.11 11.91 9.98
C ALA A 80 10.57 12.30 10.23
N ARG A 81 11.30 12.73 9.20
CA ARG A 81 12.68 13.24 9.30
C ARG A 81 12.76 14.48 10.17
N TYR A 82 11.91 15.48 9.91
CA TYR A 82 11.91 16.71 10.72
C TYR A 82 11.41 16.48 12.15
N TYR A 83 10.49 15.54 12.32
CA TYR A 83 10.07 15.11 13.66
C TYR A 83 11.24 14.46 14.43
N GLY A 84 11.98 13.55 13.80
CA GLY A 84 13.16 12.92 14.38
C GLY A 84 14.27 13.92 14.71
N ALA A 85 14.44 14.96 13.89
CA ALA A 85 15.38 16.06 14.12
C ALA A 85 14.95 17.03 15.24
N ASN A 86 13.77 16.84 15.86
CA ASN A 86 13.17 17.79 16.81
C ASN A 86 13.01 19.23 16.24
N ASN A 87 12.96 19.36 14.91
CA ASN A 87 12.84 20.67 14.26
C ASN A 87 11.35 21.00 14.02
N HIS A 88 10.69 21.47 15.06
CA HIS A 88 9.26 21.80 15.02
C HIS A 88 8.91 22.91 13.99
N ARG A 89 9.83 23.81 13.68
CA ARG A 89 9.60 24.86 12.69
C ARG A 89 9.51 24.28 11.27
N LEU A 90 10.51 23.49 10.86
CA LEU A 90 10.52 22.84 9.57
C LEU A 90 9.41 21.77 9.47
N LEU A 91 9.11 21.08 10.58
CA LEU A 91 8.00 20.14 10.66
C LEU A 91 6.66 20.81 10.29
N LYS A 92 6.31 21.95 10.90
CA LYS A 92 5.09 22.70 10.60
C LYS A 92 5.06 23.19 9.16
N ARG A 93 6.18 23.73 8.66
CA ARG A 93 6.31 24.15 7.26
C ARG A 93 6.13 22.98 6.30
N ALA A 94 6.72 21.83 6.59
CA ALA A 94 6.56 20.62 5.78
C ALA A 94 5.08 20.14 5.76
N VAL A 95 4.39 20.17 6.90
CA VAL A 95 2.95 19.85 6.93
C VAL A 95 2.14 20.89 6.11
N GLY A 96 2.42 22.18 6.26
CA GLY A 96 1.78 23.23 5.46
C GLY A 96 1.98 23.05 3.96
N ALA A 97 3.23 22.81 3.54
CA ALA A 97 3.57 22.53 2.14
C ALA A 97 2.89 21.26 1.62
N THR A 98 2.81 20.20 2.45
CA THR A 98 2.12 18.96 2.10
C THR A 98 0.63 19.17 1.87
N LEU A 99 -0.03 20.04 2.68
CA LEU A 99 -1.44 20.39 2.46
C LEU A 99 -1.64 21.10 1.12
N VAL A 100 -0.75 22.05 0.76
CA VAL A 100 -0.81 22.80 -0.51
C VAL A 100 -0.59 21.85 -1.69
N ILE A 101 0.47 21.04 -1.65
CA ILE A 101 0.79 20.08 -2.71
C ILE A 101 -0.35 19.06 -2.86
N GLY A 102 -0.89 18.54 -1.75
CA GLY A 102 -1.97 17.59 -1.74
C GLY A 102 -3.26 18.14 -2.33
N ALA A 103 -3.63 19.38 -1.99
CA ALA A 103 -4.77 20.06 -2.58
C ALA A 103 -4.59 20.25 -4.09
N PHE A 104 -3.40 20.66 -4.53
CA PHE A 104 -3.08 20.82 -5.95
C PHE A 104 -3.14 19.49 -6.71
N LEU A 105 -2.51 18.45 -6.21
CA LEU A 105 -2.51 17.13 -6.85
C LEU A 105 -3.91 16.50 -6.87
N SER A 106 -4.68 16.64 -5.80
CA SER A 106 -6.06 16.16 -5.76
C SER A 106 -6.95 16.87 -6.78
N LEU A 107 -6.80 18.18 -6.91
CA LEU A 107 -7.52 18.96 -7.91
C LEU A 107 -7.11 18.53 -9.33
N LEU A 108 -5.82 18.36 -9.58
CA LEU A 108 -5.31 17.91 -10.87
C LEU A 108 -5.87 16.52 -11.25
N VAL A 109 -5.84 15.56 -10.33
CA VAL A 109 -6.40 14.21 -10.54
C VAL A 109 -7.90 14.27 -10.76
N ALA A 110 -8.64 15.11 -9.99
CA ALA A 110 -10.08 15.29 -10.18
C ALA A 110 -10.40 15.85 -11.55
N ILE A 111 -9.68 16.88 -12.01
CA ILE A 111 -9.91 17.50 -13.33
C ILE A 111 -9.59 16.48 -14.44
N ILE A 112 -8.40 15.90 -14.46
CA ILE A 112 -7.99 14.93 -15.50
C ILE A 112 -8.94 13.74 -15.51
N GLY A 113 -9.29 13.22 -14.34
CA GLY A 113 -10.18 12.07 -14.22
C GLY A 113 -11.61 12.38 -14.67
N SER A 114 -12.16 13.55 -14.34
CA SER A 114 -13.52 13.91 -14.76
C SER A 114 -13.69 13.91 -16.29
N PHE A 115 -12.66 14.24 -17.04
CA PHE A 115 -12.71 14.23 -18.51
C PHE A 115 -12.23 12.91 -19.13
N GLY A 116 -11.37 12.17 -18.43
CA GLY A 116 -10.67 11.02 -18.96
C GLY A 116 -11.28 9.64 -18.63
N MET A 117 -12.16 9.54 -17.63
CA MET A 117 -12.60 8.22 -17.14
C MET A 117 -13.51 7.49 -18.14
N TYR A 118 -14.43 8.14 -18.79
CA TYR A 118 -15.32 7.47 -19.76
C TYR A 118 -14.54 6.95 -20.98
N PRO A 119 -13.69 7.76 -21.66
CA PRO A 119 -12.82 7.27 -22.72
C PRO A 119 -11.87 6.14 -22.26
N LEU A 120 -11.39 6.20 -21.03
CA LEU A 120 -10.51 5.17 -20.48
C LEU A 120 -11.24 3.85 -20.29
N LEU A 121 -12.48 3.86 -19.80
CA LEU A 121 -13.32 2.66 -19.67
C LEU A 121 -13.59 2.03 -21.03
N GLN A 122 -13.88 2.83 -22.05
CA GLN A 122 -14.03 2.36 -23.43
C GLN A 122 -12.75 1.73 -23.96
N PHE A 123 -11.61 2.39 -23.75
CA PHE A 123 -10.28 1.88 -24.19
C PHE A 123 -9.95 0.55 -23.50
N LEU A 124 -10.34 0.36 -22.25
CA LEU A 124 -10.15 -0.89 -21.49
C LEU A 124 -11.15 -2.00 -21.90
N GLY A 125 -12.05 -1.72 -22.84
CA GLY A 125 -13.00 -2.71 -23.34
C GLY A 125 -14.14 -3.02 -22.37
N THR A 126 -14.52 -2.07 -21.50
CA THR A 126 -15.67 -2.25 -20.59
C THR A 126 -16.94 -2.45 -21.42
N PRO A 127 -17.72 -3.53 -21.18
CA PRO A 127 -18.93 -3.80 -21.93
C PRO A 127 -19.95 -2.65 -21.85
N GLU A 128 -20.63 -2.35 -22.96
CA GLU A 128 -21.64 -1.28 -23.02
C GLU A 128 -22.77 -1.47 -22.00
N SER A 129 -23.10 -2.72 -21.65
CA SER A 129 -24.13 -3.03 -20.66
C SER A 129 -23.85 -2.54 -19.24
N ILE A 130 -22.58 -2.33 -18.89
CA ILE A 130 -22.15 -1.94 -17.54
C ILE A 130 -21.32 -0.66 -17.50
N ILE A 131 -20.96 -0.08 -18.66
CA ILE A 131 -20.05 1.08 -18.72
C ILE A 131 -20.59 2.31 -17.99
N ASP A 132 -21.89 2.54 -18.06
CA ASP A 132 -22.53 3.68 -17.39
C ASP A 132 -22.46 3.54 -15.87
N GLN A 133 -22.72 2.36 -15.33
CA GLN A 133 -22.57 2.07 -13.90
C GLN A 133 -21.10 2.14 -13.46
N SER A 134 -20.18 1.64 -14.28
CA SER A 134 -18.74 1.74 -14.03
C SER A 134 -18.29 3.21 -13.99
N TYR A 135 -18.76 4.01 -14.93
CA TYR A 135 -18.47 5.44 -14.97
C TYR A 135 -19.06 6.19 -13.78
N GLU A 136 -20.31 5.90 -13.42
CA GLU A 136 -20.97 6.48 -12.25
C GLU A 136 -20.15 6.24 -10.98
N TYR A 137 -19.73 4.97 -10.74
CA TYR A 137 -18.91 4.62 -9.58
C TYR A 137 -17.56 5.33 -9.56
N ILE A 138 -16.79 5.21 -10.66
CA ILE A 138 -15.40 5.72 -10.66
C ILE A 138 -15.34 7.24 -10.72
N SER A 139 -16.30 7.92 -11.34
CA SER A 139 -16.35 9.37 -11.38
C SER A 139 -16.55 9.99 -9.99
N ILE A 140 -17.38 9.34 -9.15
CA ILE A 140 -17.58 9.78 -7.77
C ILE A 140 -16.28 9.60 -6.97
N VAL A 141 -15.57 8.49 -7.14
CA VAL A 141 -14.26 8.27 -6.51
C VAL A 141 -13.26 9.34 -6.91
N VAL A 142 -13.20 9.66 -8.20
CA VAL A 142 -12.29 10.68 -8.75
C VAL A 142 -12.61 12.08 -8.21
N ILE A 143 -13.88 12.46 -8.18
CA ILE A 143 -14.31 13.75 -7.61
C ILE A 143 -14.00 13.80 -6.11
N GLY A 144 -14.19 12.68 -5.40
CA GLY A 144 -13.91 12.54 -3.98
C GLY A 144 -12.44 12.39 -3.60
N ILE A 145 -11.53 12.39 -4.58
CA ILE A 145 -10.10 12.07 -4.32
C ILE A 145 -9.44 13.00 -3.29
N ALA A 146 -9.88 14.25 -3.21
CA ALA A 146 -9.39 15.21 -2.22
C ALA A 146 -9.70 14.76 -0.78
N VAL A 147 -10.86 14.15 -0.56
CA VAL A 147 -11.25 13.59 0.75
C VAL A 147 -10.40 12.39 1.09
N THR A 148 -10.24 11.48 0.12
CA THR A 148 -9.34 10.31 0.26
C THR A 148 -7.92 10.73 0.57
N PHE A 149 -7.41 11.74 -0.13
CA PHE A 149 -6.07 12.29 0.13
C PHE A 149 -5.97 12.90 1.54
N ALA A 150 -6.96 13.71 1.95
CA ALA A 150 -6.97 14.32 3.28
C ALA A 150 -6.99 13.27 4.40
N TYR A 151 -7.77 12.20 4.25
CA TYR A 151 -7.78 11.08 5.18
C TYR A 151 -6.41 10.38 5.25
N ASN A 152 -5.85 10.01 4.09
CA ASN A 152 -4.54 9.36 4.00
C ASN A 152 -3.42 10.23 4.55
N LEU A 153 -3.48 11.54 4.30
CA LEU A 153 -2.54 12.50 4.86
C LEU A 153 -2.61 12.55 6.38
N CYS A 154 -3.80 12.69 6.96
CA CYS A 154 -3.96 12.69 8.42
C CYS A 154 -3.43 11.41 9.07
N ALA A 155 -3.75 10.25 8.50
CA ALA A 155 -3.22 8.96 8.97
C ALA A 155 -1.70 8.86 8.78
N GLY A 156 -1.17 9.39 7.66
CA GLY A 156 0.26 9.47 7.38
C GLY A 156 1.02 10.35 8.38
N LEU A 157 0.46 11.51 8.73
CA LEU A 157 1.01 12.41 9.75
C LEU A 157 1.13 11.72 11.12
N LEU A 158 0.08 10.98 11.54
CA LEU A 158 0.12 10.23 12.79
C LEU A 158 1.20 9.15 12.76
N ARG A 159 1.29 8.38 11.66
CA ARG A 159 2.36 7.39 11.49
C ARG A 159 3.75 8.03 11.48
N ALA A 160 3.92 9.17 10.81
CA ALA A 160 5.19 9.88 10.74
C ALA A 160 5.75 10.28 12.12
N VAL A 161 4.86 10.56 13.09
CA VAL A 161 5.25 10.90 14.47
C VAL A 161 5.22 9.70 15.44
N GLY A 162 5.02 8.48 14.92
CA GLY A 162 5.06 7.26 15.73
C GLY A 162 3.70 6.82 16.30
N ASP A 163 2.59 7.44 15.92
CA ASP A 163 1.24 7.08 16.42
C ASP A 163 0.46 6.23 15.41
N SER A 164 0.95 5.01 15.15
CA SER A 164 0.26 4.05 14.27
C SER A 164 -1.05 3.53 14.88
N GLN A 165 -1.18 3.57 16.21
CA GLN A 165 -2.37 3.11 16.92
C GLN A 165 -3.57 4.03 16.69
N ALA A 166 -3.35 5.35 16.73
CA ALA A 166 -4.41 6.31 16.41
C ALA A 166 -4.86 6.18 14.94
N ALA A 167 -3.92 6.01 14.01
CA ALA A 167 -4.23 5.77 12.60
C ALA A 167 -5.11 4.52 12.40
N LEU A 168 -4.84 3.43 13.15
CA LEU A 168 -5.67 2.22 13.16
C LEU A 168 -7.10 2.52 13.63
N TYR A 169 -7.27 3.26 14.72
CA TYR A 169 -8.63 3.56 15.23
C TYR A 169 -9.47 4.35 14.22
N PHE A 170 -8.87 5.29 13.50
CA PHE A 170 -9.59 6.03 12.45
C PHE A 170 -9.91 5.17 11.23
N LEU A 171 -9.07 4.20 10.91
CA LEU A 171 -9.36 3.22 9.87
C LEU A 171 -10.55 2.33 10.25
N ILE A 172 -10.56 1.78 11.47
CA ILE A 172 -11.66 0.96 11.97
C ILE A 172 -12.96 1.76 11.96
N PHE A 173 -12.93 3.01 12.43
CA PHE A 173 -14.09 3.89 12.40
C PHE A 173 -14.59 4.10 10.97
N SER A 174 -13.69 4.41 10.04
CA SER A 174 -14.02 4.58 8.62
C SER A 174 -14.68 3.32 8.05
N ALA A 175 -14.10 2.14 8.31
CA ALA A 175 -14.61 0.87 7.82
C ALA A 175 -16.03 0.56 8.35
N VAL A 176 -16.28 0.78 9.63
CA VAL A 176 -17.59 0.55 10.24
C VAL A 176 -18.63 1.52 9.67
N VAL A 177 -18.31 2.80 9.57
CA VAL A 177 -19.20 3.82 9.00
C VAL A 177 -19.49 3.54 7.53
N ASN A 178 -18.48 3.12 6.75
CA ASN A 178 -18.65 2.78 5.35
C ASN A 178 -19.63 1.62 5.17
N VAL A 179 -19.42 0.48 5.84
CA VAL A 179 -20.32 -0.69 5.76
C VAL A 179 -21.76 -0.32 6.15
N PHE A 180 -21.93 0.49 7.19
CA PHE A 180 -23.25 0.99 7.60
C PHE A 180 -23.88 1.86 6.51
N LEU A 181 -23.12 2.78 5.94
CA LEU A 181 -23.62 3.69 4.89
C LEU A 181 -23.90 2.92 3.58
N ASP A 182 -23.09 1.93 3.21
CA ASP A 182 -23.34 1.10 2.04
C ASP A 182 -24.71 0.44 2.15
N ILE A 183 -24.98 -0.24 3.25
CA ILE A 183 -26.27 -0.89 3.48
C ILE A 183 -27.39 0.15 3.46
N LEU A 184 -27.25 1.27 4.17
CA LEU A 184 -28.27 2.30 4.26
C LEU A 184 -28.56 2.95 2.90
N LEU A 185 -27.53 3.36 2.15
CA LEU A 185 -27.71 4.05 0.87
C LEU A 185 -28.23 3.11 -0.22
N ILE A 186 -27.82 1.85 -0.22
CA ILE A 186 -28.28 0.86 -1.19
C ILE A 186 -29.72 0.41 -0.87
N THR A 187 -30.02 0.04 0.38
CA THR A 187 -31.31 -0.59 0.70
C THR A 187 -32.42 0.41 0.97
N THR A 188 -32.12 1.56 1.58
CA THR A 188 -33.13 2.56 1.97
C THR A 188 -33.29 3.66 0.92
N PHE A 189 -32.15 4.14 0.34
CA PHE A 189 -32.17 5.21 -0.63
C PHE A 189 -32.14 4.75 -2.09
N ASN A 190 -31.95 3.45 -2.34
CA ASN A 190 -31.91 2.83 -3.68
C ASN A 190 -30.93 3.54 -4.65
N MET A 191 -29.75 3.92 -4.16
CA MET A 191 -28.79 4.75 -4.92
C MET A 191 -27.92 3.97 -5.92
N GLY A 192 -28.14 2.69 -6.11
CA GLY A 192 -27.33 1.88 -7.06
C GLY A 192 -25.84 1.81 -6.68
N VAL A 193 -24.98 1.66 -7.69
CA VAL A 193 -23.52 1.53 -7.50
C VAL A 193 -22.87 2.81 -6.94
N ALA A 194 -23.47 3.97 -7.18
CA ALA A 194 -23.03 5.24 -6.64
C ALA A 194 -22.98 5.22 -5.10
N ALA A 195 -23.87 4.44 -4.45
CA ALA A 195 -23.92 4.30 -3.00
C ALA A 195 -22.58 3.90 -2.42
N ALA A 196 -21.93 2.88 -2.98
CA ALA A 196 -20.65 2.36 -2.49
C ALA A 196 -19.52 3.42 -2.55
N ALA A 197 -19.44 4.16 -3.67
CA ALA A 197 -18.47 5.25 -3.79
C ALA A 197 -18.75 6.40 -2.82
N ILE A 198 -20.00 6.82 -2.68
CA ILE A 198 -20.41 7.89 -1.77
C ILE A 198 -20.20 7.50 -0.32
N ALA A 199 -20.56 6.28 0.07
CA ALA A 199 -20.33 5.75 1.42
C ALA A 199 -18.85 5.80 1.79
N THR A 200 -17.97 5.38 0.88
CA THR A 200 -16.52 5.43 1.05
C THR A 200 -16.03 6.86 1.29
N ILE A 201 -16.46 7.82 0.45
CA ILE A 201 -16.04 9.21 0.57
C ILE A 201 -16.55 9.84 1.88
N ILE A 202 -17.80 9.59 2.26
CA ILE A 202 -18.36 10.11 3.52
C ILE A 202 -17.63 9.50 4.71
N ALA A 203 -17.40 8.19 4.73
CA ALA A 203 -16.70 7.50 5.81
C ALA A 203 -15.27 8.03 5.99
N GLN A 204 -14.54 8.19 4.88
CA GLN A 204 -13.19 8.76 4.89
C GLN A 204 -13.20 10.24 5.30
N GLY A 205 -14.18 11.01 4.86
CA GLY A 205 -14.34 12.43 5.24
C GLY A 205 -14.58 12.61 6.73
N LEU A 206 -15.49 11.83 7.31
CA LEU A 206 -15.73 11.82 8.76
C LEU A 206 -14.48 11.41 9.53
N SER A 207 -13.78 10.38 9.05
CA SER A 207 -12.52 9.93 9.67
C SER A 207 -11.42 10.98 9.56
N ALA A 208 -11.31 11.69 8.45
CA ALA A 208 -10.34 12.78 8.27
C ALA A 208 -10.63 13.94 9.27
N VAL A 209 -11.90 14.31 9.45
CA VAL A 209 -12.30 15.34 10.42
C VAL A 209 -11.96 14.90 11.85
N LEU A 210 -12.31 13.67 12.23
CA LEU A 210 -12.00 13.16 13.57
C LEU A 210 -10.49 13.04 13.80
N CYS A 211 -9.75 12.60 12.79
CA CYS A 211 -8.30 12.51 12.83
C CYS A 211 -7.67 13.92 13.00
N PHE A 212 -8.16 14.90 12.27
CA PHE A 212 -7.72 16.30 12.42
C PHE A 212 -8.01 16.84 13.83
N ILE A 213 -9.20 16.58 14.37
CA ILE A 213 -9.55 16.99 15.76
C ILE A 213 -8.61 16.31 16.76
N TYR A 214 -8.28 15.02 16.54
CA TYR A 214 -7.32 14.31 17.37
C TYR A 214 -5.91 14.93 17.29
N ILE A 215 -5.43 15.22 16.08
CA ILE A 215 -4.13 15.89 15.86
C ILE A 215 -4.11 17.23 16.58
N LYS A 216 -5.17 18.04 16.46
CA LYS A 216 -5.29 19.33 17.14
C LYS A 216 -5.20 19.21 18.66
N LYS A 217 -5.78 18.17 19.24
CA LYS A 217 -5.80 17.96 20.70
C LYS A 217 -4.55 17.28 21.24
N ARG A 218 -3.89 16.40 20.47
CA ARG A 218 -2.82 15.52 20.95
C ARG A 218 -1.46 15.78 20.32
N ALA A 219 -1.44 16.27 19.09
CA ALA A 219 -0.25 16.51 18.30
C ALA A 219 -0.28 17.91 17.67
N ASN A 220 -0.66 18.94 18.45
CA ASN A 220 -0.82 20.30 17.96
C ASN A 220 0.47 20.89 17.32
N PHE A 221 1.63 20.32 17.65
CA PHE A 221 2.89 20.67 17.02
C PHE A 221 2.94 20.31 15.51
N LEU A 222 2.01 19.50 15.01
CA LEU A 222 1.85 19.18 13.58
C LEU A 222 1.00 20.24 12.85
N ILE A 223 0.25 21.08 13.57
CA ILE A 223 -0.65 22.03 12.92
C ILE A 223 0.12 23.29 12.50
N PRO A 224 0.18 23.57 11.19
CA PRO A 224 0.83 24.78 10.71
C PRO A 224 0.02 26.03 11.08
N ALA A 225 0.68 27.09 11.48
CA ALA A 225 0.12 28.41 11.57
C ALA A 225 0.13 29.10 10.19
N LYS A 226 -0.57 30.22 10.03
CA LYS A 226 -0.55 30.98 8.77
C LYS A 226 0.86 31.40 8.34
N SER A 227 1.73 31.66 9.30
CA SER A 227 3.15 31.99 9.08
C SER A 227 4.00 30.82 8.59
N ASP A 228 3.52 29.58 8.67
CA ASP A 228 4.25 28.39 8.21
C ASP A 228 4.00 28.08 6.72
N PHE A 229 2.99 28.71 6.11
CA PHE A 229 2.72 28.61 4.67
C PHE A 229 3.63 29.57 3.89
N VAL A 230 4.93 29.33 3.96
CA VAL A 230 5.95 30.10 3.26
C VAL A 230 6.38 29.35 2.02
N ARG A 231 6.57 30.09 0.92
CA ARG A 231 7.18 29.51 -0.28
C ARG A 231 8.65 29.20 0.02
N ASP A 232 8.96 27.92 0.04
CA ASP A 232 10.28 27.35 0.24
C ASP A 232 10.45 26.32 -0.88
N ASP A 233 11.05 26.76 -1.98
CA ASP A 233 11.11 25.99 -3.22
C ASP A 233 11.89 24.66 -3.02
N GLU A 234 12.90 24.64 -2.14
CA GLU A 234 13.66 23.42 -1.81
C GLU A 234 12.78 22.41 -1.06
N LEU A 235 12.08 22.86 -0.02
CA LEU A 235 11.17 22.02 0.75
C LEU A 235 10.02 21.49 -0.10
N TYR A 236 9.40 22.35 -0.93
CA TYR A 236 8.31 21.94 -1.82
C TYR A 236 8.79 20.92 -2.85
N MET A 237 9.97 21.11 -3.43
CA MET A 237 10.55 20.17 -4.40
C MET A 237 10.93 18.85 -3.73
N ASP A 238 11.44 18.86 -2.49
CA ASP A 238 11.77 17.64 -1.75
C ASP A 238 10.50 16.83 -1.45
N LEU A 239 9.45 17.47 -0.94
CA LEU A 239 8.15 16.84 -0.66
C LEU A 239 7.48 16.31 -1.94
N LEU A 240 7.43 17.13 -2.99
CA LEU A 240 6.79 16.75 -4.25
C LEU A 240 7.52 15.58 -4.92
N SER A 241 8.84 15.65 -5.01
CA SER A 241 9.64 14.58 -5.65
C SER A 241 9.60 13.27 -4.86
N GLN A 242 9.62 13.32 -3.52
CA GLN A 242 9.49 12.14 -2.68
C GLN A 242 8.07 11.55 -2.77
N GLY A 243 7.06 12.41 -2.74
CA GLY A 243 5.66 12.01 -2.90
C GLY A 243 5.40 11.38 -4.26
N LEU A 244 5.79 12.06 -5.34
CA LEU A 244 5.62 11.53 -6.71
C LEU A 244 6.39 10.23 -6.93
N ALA A 245 7.62 10.11 -6.44
CA ALA A 245 8.38 8.87 -6.57
C ALA A 245 7.61 7.69 -5.95
N MET A 246 7.08 7.82 -4.72
CA MET A 246 6.33 6.76 -4.07
C MET A 246 4.95 6.53 -4.69
N GLY A 247 4.27 7.59 -5.15
CA GLY A 247 3.02 7.47 -5.91
C GLY A 247 3.20 6.71 -7.22
N LEU A 248 4.22 7.07 -8.00
CA LEU A 248 4.57 6.39 -9.25
C LEU A 248 4.97 4.93 -9.02
N MET A 249 5.69 4.63 -7.93
CA MET A 249 6.00 3.24 -7.57
C MET A 249 4.73 2.40 -7.41
N SER A 250 3.74 2.91 -6.67
CA SER A 250 2.47 2.22 -6.48
C SER A 250 1.75 1.99 -7.82
N SER A 251 1.71 3.01 -8.68
CA SER A 251 1.11 2.91 -10.01
C SER A 251 1.82 1.89 -10.91
N ILE A 252 3.15 1.87 -10.91
CA ILE A 252 3.96 0.93 -11.70
C ILE A 252 3.68 -0.52 -11.27
N VAL A 253 3.61 -0.77 -9.97
CA VAL A 253 3.30 -2.10 -9.42
C VAL A 253 1.90 -2.55 -9.84
N SER A 254 0.89 -1.66 -9.76
CA SER A 254 -0.49 -1.95 -10.17
C SER A 254 -0.57 -2.29 -11.66
N ILE A 255 0.09 -1.50 -12.53
CA ILE A 255 0.15 -1.76 -13.98
C ILE A 255 0.76 -3.14 -14.26
N GLY A 256 1.90 -3.46 -13.64
CA GLY A 256 2.54 -4.76 -13.80
C GLY A 256 1.66 -5.94 -13.36
N SER A 257 0.86 -5.75 -12.31
CA SER A 257 -0.07 -6.77 -11.82
C SER A 257 -1.24 -7.00 -12.77
N VAL A 258 -1.77 -5.94 -13.39
CA VAL A 258 -2.83 -6.04 -14.42
C VAL A 258 -2.32 -6.79 -15.65
N MET A 259 -1.11 -6.50 -16.10
CA MET A 259 -0.50 -7.20 -17.25
C MET A 259 -0.32 -8.70 -16.96
N LEU A 260 0.16 -9.06 -15.77
CA LEU A 260 0.30 -10.46 -15.38
C LEU A 260 -1.06 -11.16 -15.30
N GLN A 261 -2.08 -10.48 -14.76
CA GLN A 261 -3.45 -11.00 -14.67
C GLN A 261 -4.05 -11.30 -16.06
N SER A 262 -3.77 -10.45 -17.05
CA SER A 262 -4.20 -10.69 -18.44
C SER A 262 -3.66 -12.02 -18.99
N SER A 263 -2.39 -12.34 -18.71
CA SER A 263 -1.80 -13.62 -19.11
C SER A 263 -2.41 -14.82 -18.37
N ILE A 264 -2.74 -14.65 -17.10
CA ILE A 264 -3.41 -15.69 -16.29
C ILE A 264 -4.78 -15.99 -16.86
N ASN A 265 -5.52 -14.95 -17.26
CA ASN A 265 -6.85 -15.09 -17.84
C ASN A 265 -6.85 -15.92 -19.14
N ALA A 266 -5.76 -15.85 -19.90
CA ALA A 266 -5.59 -16.65 -21.12
C ALA A 266 -5.36 -18.15 -20.86
N LEU A 267 -5.01 -18.55 -19.62
CA LEU A 267 -4.76 -19.95 -19.25
C LEU A 267 -6.02 -20.74 -18.87
N GLY A 268 -7.18 -20.09 -18.86
CA GLY A 268 -8.46 -20.72 -18.63
C GLY A 268 -8.98 -20.69 -17.19
N PRO A 269 -10.26 -21.04 -16.99
CA PRO A 269 -10.99 -20.77 -15.75
C PRO A 269 -10.45 -21.54 -14.53
N VAL A 270 -9.95 -22.76 -14.71
CA VAL A 270 -9.39 -23.56 -13.61
C VAL A 270 -8.12 -22.89 -13.05
N ILE A 271 -7.26 -22.39 -13.93
CA ILE A 271 -6.04 -21.67 -13.52
C ILE A 271 -6.37 -20.32 -12.89
N ILE A 272 -7.35 -19.59 -13.40
CA ILE A 272 -7.83 -18.35 -12.81
C ILE A 272 -8.31 -18.59 -11.36
N SER A 273 -9.09 -19.65 -11.15
CA SER A 273 -9.59 -20.03 -9.82
C SER A 273 -8.46 -20.45 -8.88
N ALA A 274 -7.51 -21.25 -9.39
CA ALA A 274 -6.30 -21.65 -8.63
C ALA A 274 -5.49 -20.43 -8.21
N GLN A 275 -5.20 -19.52 -9.15
CA GLN A 275 -4.46 -18.29 -8.88
C GLN A 275 -5.19 -17.38 -7.89
N THR A 276 -6.50 -17.25 -8.03
CA THR A 276 -7.31 -16.41 -7.12
C THR A 276 -7.25 -16.91 -5.69
N SER A 277 -7.39 -18.24 -5.48
CA SER A 277 -7.26 -18.86 -4.17
C SER A 277 -5.84 -18.68 -3.60
N ALA A 278 -4.83 -18.99 -4.40
CA ALA A 278 -3.44 -18.89 -4.00
C ALA A 278 -3.04 -17.44 -3.65
N ARG A 279 -3.50 -16.45 -4.41
CA ARG A 279 -3.25 -15.01 -4.15
C ARG A 279 -3.89 -14.51 -2.86
N ARG A 280 -5.01 -15.06 -2.44
CA ARG A 280 -5.61 -14.74 -1.12
C ARG A 280 -4.71 -15.22 0.01
N ILE A 281 -4.17 -16.44 -0.08
CA ILE A 281 -3.21 -16.96 0.90
C ILE A 281 -1.94 -16.11 0.91
N PHE A 282 -1.41 -15.78 -0.27
CA PHE A 282 -0.25 -14.90 -0.43
C PHE A 282 -0.48 -13.54 0.24
N ALA A 283 -1.62 -12.90 -0.01
CA ALA A 283 -1.94 -11.59 0.56
C ALA A 283 -1.88 -11.60 2.10
N PHE A 284 -2.54 -12.58 2.75
CA PHE A 284 -2.48 -12.70 4.21
C PHE A 284 -1.09 -13.05 4.73
N SER A 285 -0.38 -13.93 4.05
CA SER A 285 0.97 -14.38 4.44
C SER A 285 1.99 -13.25 4.42
N THR A 286 1.81 -12.27 3.55
CA THR A 286 2.75 -11.15 3.33
C THR A 286 2.41 -9.88 4.12
N LEU A 287 1.25 -9.81 4.81
CA LEU A 287 0.88 -8.65 5.63
C LEU A 287 1.95 -8.24 6.65
N PRO A 288 2.58 -9.16 7.40
CA PRO A 288 3.64 -8.78 8.33
C PRO A 288 4.86 -8.17 7.64
N PHE A 289 5.24 -8.64 6.44
CA PHE A 289 6.34 -8.03 5.68
C PHE A 289 6.04 -6.57 5.33
N ALA A 290 4.85 -6.31 4.80
CA ALA A 290 4.41 -4.97 4.44
C ALA A 290 4.38 -4.03 5.65
N ALA A 291 3.93 -4.51 6.79
CA ALA A 291 3.85 -3.73 8.01
C ALA A 291 5.24 -3.43 8.62
N ILE A 292 6.13 -4.44 8.66
CA ILE A 292 7.52 -4.24 9.10
C ILE A 292 8.23 -3.27 8.16
N ALA A 293 8.05 -3.41 6.85
CA ALA A 293 8.63 -2.52 5.86
C ALA A 293 8.16 -1.06 6.05
N ALA A 294 6.85 -0.85 6.25
CA ALA A 294 6.30 0.48 6.56
C ALA A 294 6.84 1.05 7.88
N ALA A 295 6.99 0.20 8.90
CA ALA A 295 7.63 0.58 10.15
C ALA A 295 9.09 0.99 9.95
N MET A 296 9.83 0.28 9.08
CA MET A 296 11.20 0.61 8.74
C MET A 296 11.33 1.95 8.03
N THR A 297 10.37 2.34 7.18
CA THR A 297 10.37 3.67 6.56
C THR A 297 10.34 4.77 7.62
N THR A 298 9.38 4.71 8.55
CA THR A 298 9.24 5.72 9.61
C THR A 298 10.41 5.68 10.59
N PHE A 299 10.82 4.48 11.02
CA PHE A 299 11.95 4.29 11.93
C PHE A 299 13.24 4.86 11.34
N THR A 300 13.55 4.53 10.09
CA THR A 300 14.75 5.00 9.40
C THR A 300 14.71 6.52 9.22
N SER A 301 13.58 7.07 8.80
CA SER A 301 13.43 8.50 8.57
C SER A 301 13.58 9.32 9.86
N GLN A 302 12.94 8.90 10.96
CA GLN A 302 13.09 9.57 12.25
C GLN A 302 14.55 9.50 12.78
N ASN A 303 15.19 8.32 12.70
CA ASN A 303 16.57 8.16 13.15
C ASN A 303 17.57 8.86 12.23
N PHE A 304 17.26 8.98 10.94
CA PHE A 304 18.05 9.79 10.01
C PHE A 304 17.99 11.27 10.39
N GLY A 305 16.79 11.80 10.66
CA GLY A 305 16.60 13.15 11.16
C GLY A 305 17.29 13.40 12.52
N ALA A 306 17.29 12.41 13.40
CA ALA A 306 17.95 12.45 14.71
C ALA A 306 19.47 12.23 14.64
N ASN A 307 20.05 12.05 13.45
CA ASN A 307 21.48 11.75 13.23
C ASN A 307 21.97 10.52 14.02
N LYS A 308 21.20 9.41 13.97
CA LYS A 308 21.50 8.16 14.68
C LYS A 308 21.78 6.99 13.72
N PRO A 309 22.88 7.02 12.92
CA PRO A 309 23.16 6.01 11.89
C PRO A 309 23.33 4.60 12.45
N HIS A 310 23.99 4.44 13.61
CA HIS A 310 24.14 3.15 14.29
C HIS A 310 22.79 2.53 14.65
N ARG A 311 21.82 3.36 15.04
CA ARG A 311 20.49 2.89 15.37
C ARG A 311 19.73 2.42 14.11
N ILE A 312 19.92 3.10 12.97
CA ILE A 312 19.39 2.69 11.67
C ILE A 312 19.93 1.31 11.29
N ALA A 313 21.25 1.10 11.36
CA ALA A 313 21.89 -0.17 11.04
C ALA A 313 21.34 -1.34 11.88
N LYS A 314 21.30 -1.16 13.20
CA LYS A 314 20.74 -2.15 14.14
C LYS A 314 19.25 -2.42 13.88
N GLY A 315 18.48 -1.37 13.55
CA GLY A 315 17.06 -1.50 13.22
C GLY A 315 16.83 -2.33 11.97
N ILE A 316 17.59 -2.08 10.91
CA ILE A 316 17.52 -2.84 9.67
C ILE A 316 17.88 -4.31 9.90
N ARG A 317 18.96 -4.58 10.64
CA ARG A 317 19.34 -5.95 11.02
C ARG A 317 18.23 -6.66 11.80
N GLN A 318 17.70 -6.02 12.85
CA GLN A 318 16.67 -6.63 13.70
C GLN A 318 15.34 -6.80 12.96
N GLY A 319 14.93 -5.81 12.16
CA GLY A 319 13.75 -5.90 11.31
C GLY A 319 13.85 -7.01 10.27
N SER A 320 15.03 -7.17 9.65
CA SER A 320 15.29 -8.25 8.69
C SER A 320 15.23 -9.62 9.36
N LEU A 321 15.81 -9.78 10.55
CA LEU A 321 15.77 -11.06 11.28
C LEU A 321 14.34 -11.48 11.63
N VAL A 322 13.48 -10.54 12.06
CA VAL A 322 12.06 -10.83 12.33
C VAL A 322 11.33 -11.23 11.05
N ALA A 323 11.56 -10.49 9.96
CA ALA A 323 10.93 -10.81 8.67
C ALA A 323 11.40 -12.15 8.11
N PHE A 324 12.68 -12.49 8.25
CA PHE A 324 13.21 -13.79 7.83
C PHE A 324 12.65 -14.93 8.69
N GLY A 325 12.54 -14.73 10.01
CA GLY A 325 11.88 -15.69 10.90
C GLY A 325 10.44 -15.96 10.50
N TRP A 326 9.69 -14.90 10.18
CA TRP A 326 8.34 -15.03 9.63
C TRP A 326 8.31 -15.73 8.28
N ALA A 327 9.23 -15.40 7.36
CA ALA A 327 9.35 -16.05 6.05
C ALA A 327 9.56 -17.57 6.17
N ILE A 328 10.47 -18.00 7.05
CA ILE A 328 10.75 -19.41 7.29
C ILE A 328 9.52 -20.12 7.89
N LEU A 329 8.89 -19.49 8.90
CA LEU A 329 7.70 -20.06 9.55
C LEU A 329 6.57 -20.26 8.54
N VAL A 330 6.27 -19.24 7.73
CA VAL A 330 5.20 -19.31 6.72
C VAL A 330 5.56 -20.28 5.60
N CYS A 331 6.82 -20.35 5.18
CA CYS A 331 7.27 -21.31 4.17
C CYS A 331 7.03 -22.75 4.63
N ILE A 332 7.43 -23.09 5.87
CA ILE A 332 7.18 -24.40 6.45
C ILE A 332 5.68 -24.68 6.57
N PHE A 333 4.92 -23.72 7.07
CA PHE A 333 3.47 -23.85 7.22
C PHE A 333 2.78 -24.08 5.87
N LEU A 334 3.06 -23.27 4.86
CA LEU A 334 2.44 -23.37 3.55
C LEU A 334 2.89 -24.61 2.78
N PHE A 335 4.10 -25.13 3.04
CA PHE A 335 4.53 -26.37 2.40
C PHE A 335 3.58 -27.53 2.70
N PHE A 336 3.08 -27.62 3.93
CA PHE A 336 2.15 -28.67 4.36
C PHE A 336 0.67 -28.26 4.22
N ALA A 337 0.32 -27.02 4.57
CA ALA A 337 -1.07 -26.58 4.68
C ALA A 337 -1.69 -26.07 3.36
N SER A 338 -0.88 -25.79 2.33
CA SER A 338 -1.39 -25.18 1.09
C SER A 338 -2.57 -25.91 0.43
N PRO A 339 -2.58 -27.25 0.28
CA PRO A 339 -3.73 -27.93 -0.35
C PRO A 339 -5.03 -27.68 0.41
N ALA A 340 -5.02 -27.91 1.73
CA ALA A 340 -6.20 -27.75 2.59
C ALA A 340 -6.69 -26.30 2.64
N LEU A 341 -5.77 -25.32 2.69
CA LEU A 341 -6.12 -23.90 2.66
C LEU A 341 -6.74 -23.49 1.34
N ASN A 342 -6.20 -23.97 0.21
CA ASN A 342 -6.77 -23.68 -1.10
C ASN A 342 -8.15 -24.34 -1.29
N GLU A 343 -8.36 -25.55 -0.80
CA GLU A 343 -9.67 -26.21 -0.78
C GLU A 343 -10.68 -25.39 0.03
N LEU A 344 -10.30 -24.95 1.23
CA LEU A 344 -11.16 -24.11 2.09
C LEU A 344 -11.53 -22.78 1.43
N ILE A 345 -10.57 -22.13 0.74
CA ILE A 345 -10.79 -20.80 0.14
C ILE A 345 -11.55 -20.89 -1.18
N SER A 346 -11.21 -21.88 -2.03
CA SER A 346 -11.86 -22.07 -3.32
C SER A 346 -13.24 -22.71 -3.21
N GLY A 347 -13.48 -23.47 -2.14
CA GLY A 347 -14.67 -24.30 -2.00
C GLY A 347 -14.73 -25.45 -3.02
N SER A 348 -13.61 -25.75 -3.68
CA SER A 348 -13.52 -26.75 -4.74
C SER A 348 -12.55 -27.87 -4.33
N SER A 349 -12.92 -29.11 -4.61
CA SER A 349 -12.05 -30.28 -4.45
C SER A 349 -11.45 -30.75 -5.79
N ASP A 350 -11.47 -29.89 -6.83
CA ASP A 350 -10.83 -30.19 -8.12
C ASP A 350 -9.31 -30.37 -7.93
N PRO A 351 -8.76 -31.58 -8.22
CA PRO A 351 -7.34 -31.86 -8.01
C PRO A 351 -6.42 -30.94 -8.81
N VAL A 352 -6.82 -30.56 -10.05
CA VAL A 352 -6.00 -29.69 -10.91
C VAL A 352 -5.91 -28.29 -10.33
N LEU A 353 -7.03 -27.74 -9.84
CA LEU A 353 -7.07 -26.46 -9.17
C LEU A 353 -6.19 -26.46 -7.93
N LEU A 354 -6.39 -27.46 -7.05
CA LEU A 354 -5.69 -27.54 -5.76
C LEU A 354 -4.19 -27.75 -5.92
N GLU A 355 -3.76 -28.59 -6.88
CA GLU A 355 -2.34 -28.83 -7.15
C GLU A 355 -1.65 -27.56 -7.66
N ASN A 356 -2.24 -26.84 -8.62
CA ASN A 356 -1.68 -25.62 -9.15
C ASN A 356 -1.64 -24.51 -8.11
N ALA A 357 -2.69 -24.33 -7.32
CA ALA A 357 -2.74 -23.35 -6.25
C ALA A 357 -1.72 -23.65 -5.13
N ALA A 358 -1.60 -24.93 -4.73
CA ALA A 358 -0.63 -25.36 -3.74
C ALA A 358 0.81 -25.18 -4.25
N LEU A 359 1.07 -25.47 -5.53
CA LEU A 359 2.37 -25.28 -6.16
C LEU A 359 2.78 -23.80 -6.15
N TYR A 360 1.85 -22.91 -6.50
CA TYR A 360 2.08 -21.45 -6.43
C TYR A 360 2.49 -21.03 -5.01
N ASN A 361 1.76 -21.45 -3.99
CA ASN A 361 2.02 -21.07 -2.61
C ASN A 361 3.34 -21.67 -2.08
N ARG A 362 3.65 -22.93 -2.42
CA ARG A 362 4.89 -23.61 -2.00
C ARG A 362 6.11 -22.96 -2.63
N ILE A 363 6.10 -22.75 -3.94
CA ILE A 363 7.22 -22.11 -4.65
C ILE A 363 7.34 -20.65 -4.21
N GLY A 364 6.25 -19.89 -4.20
CA GLY A 364 6.27 -18.50 -3.78
C GLY A 364 6.82 -18.29 -2.39
N SER A 365 6.37 -19.12 -1.41
CA SER A 365 6.84 -19.01 -0.02
C SER A 365 8.32 -19.36 0.17
N ALA A 366 8.90 -20.22 -0.67
CA ALA A 366 10.34 -20.50 -0.66
C ALA A 366 11.19 -19.26 -0.98
N PHE A 367 10.61 -18.27 -1.67
CA PHE A 367 11.27 -17.01 -2.01
C PHE A 367 10.84 -15.82 -1.12
N TYR A 368 10.20 -16.07 0.02
CA TYR A 368 9.80 -15.00 0.93
C TYR A 368 10.98 -14.31 1.63
N ILE A 369 12.15 -14.96 1.73
CA ILE A 369 13.36 -14.29 2.24
C ILE A 369 13.83 -13.18 1.28
N PRO A 370 14.02 -13.40 -0.03
CA PRO A 370 14.25 -12.34 -1.00
C PRO A 370 13.17 -11.25 -0.97
N LEU A 371 11.89 -11.62 -0.87
CA LEU A 371 10.77 -10.68 -0.76
C LEU A 371 10.88 -9.81 0.49
N ALA A 372 11.14 -10.40 1.65
CA ALA A 372 11.32 -9.67 2.90
C ALA A 372 12.50 -8.71 2.83
N LEU A 373 13.63 -9.15 2.29
CA LEU A 373 14.84 -8.36 2.12
C LEU A 373 14.59 -7.15 1.23
N LEU A 374 13.99 -7.37 0.04
CA LEU A 374 13.71 -6.27 -0.89
C LEU A 374 12.76 -5.24 -0.27
N LEU A 375 11.71 -5.68 0.46
CA LEU A 375 10.76 -4.77 1.08
C LEU A 375 11.41 -3.93 2.17
N ILE A 376 12.23 -4.54 3.04
CA ILE A 376 12.93 -3.82 4.11
C ILE A 376 13.94 -2.84 3.54
N LEU A 377 14.77 -3.26 2.58
CA LEU A 377 15.78 -2.39 1.99
C LEU A 377 15.16 -1.24 1.20
N ARG A 378 14.12 -1.50 0.40
CA ARG A 378 13.40 -0.48 -0.34
C ARG A 378 12.81 0.58 0.58
N ASN A 379 12.12 0.15 1.62
CA ASN A 379 11.49 1.04 2.58
C ASN A 379 12.52 1.78 3.46
N SER A 380 13.62 1.15 3.82
CA SER A 380 14.72 1.81 4.54
C SER A 380 15.39 2.88 3.67
N LEU A 381 15.64 2.61 2.38
CA LEU A 381 16.17 3.61 1.45
C LEU A 381 15.20 4.77 1.25
N GLN A 382 13.90 4.52 1.19
CA GLN A 382 12.88 5.59 1.20
C GLN A 382 12.97 6.43 2.46
N GLY A 383 13.11 5.79 3.63
CA GLY A 383 13.30 6.48 4.91
C GLY A 383 14.56 7.33 4.98
N LEU A 384 15.63 6.95 4.25
CA LEU A 384 16.83 7.77 4.05
C LEU A 384 16.63 8.92 3.05
N GLY A 385 15.44 9.04 2.45
CA GLY A 385 15.11 10.05 1.45
C GLY A 385 15.58 9.72 0.03
N GLN A 386 15.97 8.48 -0.23
CA GLN A 386 16.28 8.03 -1.57
C GLN A 386 14.99 7.92 -2.40
N LYS A 387 14.97 8.59 -3.54
CA LYS A 387 13.80 8.65 -4.44
C LYS A 387 13.97 7.73 -5.64
N VAL A 388 15.16 7.79 -6.24
CA VAL A 388 15.46 7.12 -7.51
C VAL A 388 15.64 5.62 -7.32
N THR A 389 16.43 5.18 -6.36
CA THR A 389 16.73 3.75 -6.15
C THR A 389 15.47 2.90 -5.91
N PRO A 390 14.55 3.28 -5.01
CA PRO A 390 13.29 2.57 -4.84
C PRO A 390 12.42 2.59 -6.12
N LEU A 391 12.37 3.71 -6.83
CA LEU A 391 11.62 3.84 -8.07
C LEU A 391 12.17 2.90 -9.17
N VAL A 392 13.49 2.84 -9.34
CA VAL A 392 14.14 1.91 -10.27
C VAL A 392 13.82 0.46 -9.93
N SER A 393 13.73 0.11 -8.64
CA SER A 393 13.31 -1.25 -8.24
C SER A 393 11.91 -1.61 -8.75
N SER A 394 10.98 -0.66 -8.77
CA SER A 394 9.62 -0.87 -9.32
C SER A 394 9.64 -0.96 -10.85
N PHE A 395 10.54 -0.26 -11.53
CA PHE A 395 10.75 -0.46 -12.97
C PHE A 395 11.33 -1.85 -13.27
N ILE A 396 12.25 -2.37 -12.46
CA ILE A 396 12.74 -3.75 -12.60
C ILE A 396 11.55 -4.73 -12.47
N GLU A 397 10.64 -4.48 -11.52
CA GLU A 397 9.42 -5.28 -11.35
C GLU A 397 8.55 -5.25 -12.61
N LEU A 398 8.24 -4.07 -13.12
CA LEU A 398 7.41 -3.90 -14.32
C LEU A 398 8.04 -4.58 -15.54
N VAL A 399 9.31 -4.27 -15.82
CA VAL A 399 10.03 -4.85 -16.96
C VAL A 399 10.12 -6.35 -16.82
N GLY A 400 10.40 -6.87 -15.63
CA GLY A 400 10.40 -8.29 -15.36
C GLY A 400 9.05 -8.94 -15.67
N LYS A 401 7.94 -8.37 -15.18
CA LYS A 401 6.59 -8.88 -15.48
C LYS A 401 6.29 -8.85 -16.99
N VAL A 402 6.65 -7.76 -17.69
CA VAL A 402 6.50 -7.65 -19.15
C VAL A 402 7.27 -8.75 -19.88
N LEU A 403 8.52 -8.98 -19.50
CA LEU A 403 9.34 -10.04 -20.11
C LEU A 403 8.75 -11.42 -19.88
N PHE A 404 8.26 -11.70 -18.68
CA PHE A 404 7.58 -12.97 -18.39
C PHE A 404 6.30 -13.13 -19.22
N VAL A 405 5.48 -12.09 -19.31
CA VAL A 405 4.21 -12.10 -20.05
C VAL A 405 4.46 -12.34 -21.56
N ILE A 406 5.46 -11.71 -22.13
CA ILE A 406 5.70 -11.79 -23.58
C ILE A 406 6.50 -13.03 -23.97
N PHE A 407 7.54 -13.40 -23.22
CA PHE A 407 8.50 -14.40 -23.67
C PHE A 407 8.45 -15.72 -22.89
N ILE A 408 8.03 -15.74 -21.63
CA ILE A 408 8.14 -16.93 -20.80
C ILE A 408 6.79 -17.64 -20.64
N ILE A 409 5.75 -16.93 -20.24
CA ILE A 409 4.43 -17.50 -20.00
C ILE A 409 3.83 -18.18 -21.25
N PRO A 410 3.96 -17.65 -22.47
CA PRO A 410 3.43 -18.32 -23.65
C PRO A 410 4.02 -19.72 -23.91
N HIS A 411 5.24 -20.00 -23.44
CA HIS A 411 5.92 -21.28 -23.61
C HIS A 411 5.82 -22.21 -22.40
N THR A 412 5.63 -21.65 -21.21
CA THR A 412 5.68 -22.39 -19.94
C THR A 412 4.34 -22.47 -19.22
N GLY A 413 3.34 -21.72 -19.71
CA GLY A 413 2.02 -21.69 -19.11
C GLY A 413 2.05 -21.18 -17.67
N TYR A 414 1.30 -21.86 -16.80
CA TYR A 414 1.17 -21.43 -15.41
C TYR A 414 2.47 -21.51 -14.59
N LEU A 415 3.41 -22.37 -14.95
CA LEU A 415 4.73 -22.38 -14.31
C LEU A 415 5.47 -21.06 -14.50
N GLY A 416 5.35 -20.45 -15.69
CA GLY A 416 5.89 -19.09 -15.92
C GLY A 416 5.28 -18.05 -15.00
N VAL A 417 3.98 -18.14 -14.73
CA VAL A 417 3.31 -17.25 -13.77
C VAL A 417 3.84 -17.47 -12.36
N ILE A 418 3.97 -18.73 -11.92
CA ILE A 418 4.45 -19.08 -10.58
C ILE A 418 5.86 -18.54 -10.33
N PHE A 419 6.78 -18.67 -11.30
CA PHE A 419 8.17 -18.24 -11.14
C PHE A 419 8.39 -16.75 -11.43
N SER A 420 7.44 -16.04 -12.03
CA SER A 420 7.60 -14.63 -12.41
C SER A 420 7.96 -13.74 -11.22
N GLU A 421 7.11 -13.69 -10.20
CA GLU A 421 7.34 -12.84 -9.03
C GLU A 421 8.57 -13.28 -8.21
N PRO A 422 8.80 -14.57 -7.88
CA PRO A 422 9.99 -15.03 -7.18
C PRO A 422 11.32 -14.61 -7.82
N ILE A 423 11.45 -14.75 -9.13
CA ILE A 423 12.67 -14.37 -9.86
C ILE A 423 12.86 -12.85 -9.83
N ILE A 424 11.78 -12.10 -10.05
CA ILE A 424 11.80 -10.64 -9.99
C ILE A 424 12.20 -10.17 -8.59
N TRP A 425 11.67 -10.77 -7.52
CA TRP A 425 12.08 -10.43 -6.15
C TRP A 425 13.56 -10.64 -5.89
N CYS A 426 14.15 -11.72 -6.41
CA CYS A 426 15.60 -11.94 -6.33
C CYS A 426 16.38 -10.84 -7.03
N LEU A 427 16.00 -10.47 -8.26
CA LEU A 427 16.66 -9.40 -9.01
C LEU A 427 16.56 -8.06 -8.29
N MET A 428 15.37 -7.72 -7.78
CA MET A 428 15.15 -6.50 -7.00
C MET A 428 15.96 -6.51 -5.70
N ALA A 429 16.00 -7.64 -4.99
CA ALA A 429 16.76 -7.78 -3.74
C ALA A 429 18.26 -7.59 -3.99
N ILE A 430 18.81 -8.15 -5.07
CA ILE A 430 20.21 -7.96 -5.47
C ILE A 430 20.49 -6.49 -5.76
N TYR A 431 19.65 -5.85 -6.59
CA TYR A 431 19.80 -4.44 -6.93
C TYR A 431 19.74 -3.53 -5.70
N LEU A 432 18.72 -3.73 -4.86
CA LEU A 432 18.54 -2.92 -3.63
C LEU A 432 19.66 -3.16 -2.62
N SER A 433 20.13 -4.39 -2.47
CA SER A 433 21.27 -4.71 -1.61
C SER A 433 22.54 -3.99 -2.08
N TYR A 434 22.81 -4.03 -3.38
CA TYR A 434 23.95 -3.32 -3.97
C TYR A 434 23.86 -1.80 -3.72
N ALA A 435 22.70 -1.19 -4.01
CA ALA A 435 22.49 0.23 -3.81
C ALA A 435 22.56 0.63 -2.34
N PHE A 436 21.98 -0.18 -1.46
CA PHE A 436 22.01 0.02 -0.01
C PHE A 436 23.43 0.00 0.55
N LEU A 437 24.26 -0.97 0.18
CA LEU A 437 25.65 -1.08 0.63
C LEU A 437 26.54 0.06 0.12
N ARG A 438 26.15 0.73 -0.97
CA ARG A 438 26.86 1.90 -1.50
C ARG A 438 26.41 3.22 -0.90
N HIS A 439 25.32 3.23 -0.15
CA HIS A 439 24.83 4.46 0.48
C HIS A 439 25.87 5.00 1.49
N PRO A 440 26.26 6.31 1.45
CA PRO A 440 27.32 6.86 2.27
C PRO A 440 27.15 6.57 3.76
N LEU A 441 25.97 6.86 4.31
CA LEU A 441 25.64 6.61 5.71
C LEU A 441 25.78 5.12 6.10
N ILE A 442 25.40 4.21 5.20
CA ILE A 442 25.47 2.77 5.47
C ILE A 442 26.91 2.26 5.43
N LYS A 443 27.77 2.85 4.58
CA LYS A 443 29.20 2.52 4.56
C LYS A 443 29.88 2.74 5.91
N GLU A 444 29.49 3.80 6.62
CA GLU A 444 30.05 4.14 7.94
C GLU A 444 29.69 3.12 9.02
N VAL A 445 28.50 2.55 8.96
CA VAL A 445 27.95 1.64 9.99
C VAL A 445 27.75 0.20 9.50
N ARG A 446 28.36 -0.15 8.37
CA ARG A 446 28.17 -1.45 7.69
C ARG A 446 28.45 -2.64 8.59
N HIS A 447 29.49 -2.55 9.44
CA HIS A 447 29.90 -3.61 10.38
C HIS A 447 28.83 -3.93 11.45
N GLU A 448 27.79 -3.12 11.61
CA GLU A 448 26.70 -3.37 12.55
C GLU A 448 25.50 -4.07 11.91
N ILE A 449 25.47 -4.16 10.58
CA ILE A 449 24.37 -4.80 9.83
C ILE A 449 24.68 -6.29 9.63
N PHE A 450 25.94 -6.61 9.35
CA PHE A 450 26.48 -7.93 9.14
C PHE A 450 27.34 -8.34 10.32
#